data_2454862279347e2e333a4cb86d591e3a
#
_entry.id   2454862279347e2e333a4cb86d591e3a
#
_cell.length_a   1.000
_cell.length_b   1.000
_cell.length_c   1.000
_cell.angle_alpha   90.00
_cell.angle_beta   90.00
_cell.angle_gamma   90.00
#
_symmetry.space_group_name_H-M   'P 1'
#
loop_
_entity.id
_entity.type
_entity.pdbx_description
1 polymer ?
#
loop_
_entity_poly.entity_id
_entity_poly.type
_entity_poly.pdbx_seq_one_letter_code
_entity_poly.pdbx_strand_id
1 'polypeptide(L)'
;KAVIPVDLGGMICDYDRIFEIVESKKDLFKPANKLQAAIGRVAVISDGAHAFGSVKNGVKAGAIADFTSFSFHAVKNLTTAEGGALAWRNIDGVDNDELYHELQLYSLHGQSKDALSKNKAGAWEYDVVYPAYKCNMTNINAAIGIAQLERYEGLLARRRVLNERYEAALEKLGIKVMHHYTEGM
;
A
#
# COMPACT_ATOMS: atom_id res chain seq x y z
N LYS A 1 -1.40 -1.61 -18.87
CA LYS A 1 -0.04 -1.45 -18.33
C LYS A 1 0.08 -1.95 -16.90
N ALA A 2 -1.03 -2.00 -16.15
CA ALA A 2 -1.09 -2.55 -14.81
C ALA A 2 -2.37 -3.36 -14.60
N VAL A 3 -2.34 -4.30 -13.64
CA VAL A 3 -3.50 -4.95 -13.04
C VAL A 3 -3.57 -4.50 -11.59
N ILE A 4 -4.79 -4.24 -11.10
CA ILE A 4 -5.02 -3.72 -9.76
C ILE A 4 -5.97 -4.67 -9.02
N PRO A 5 -5.47 -5.75 -8.40
CA PRO A 5 -6.26 -6.60 -7.52
C PRO A 5 -6.56 -5.86 -6.21
N VAL A 6 -7.72 -6.15 -5.63
CA VAL A 6 -8.18 -5.55 -4.37
C VAL A 6 -8.14 -6.60 -3.27
N ASP A 7 -7.35 -6.37 -2.22
CA ASP A 7 -7.26 -7.22 -1.04
C ASP A 7 -8.45 -6.97 -0.10
N LEU A 8 -9.65 -7.30 -0.59
CA LEU A 8 -10.92 -6.96 0.05
C LEU A 8 -11.06 -7.60 1.43
N GLY A 9 -11.42 -6.79 2.42
CA GLY A 9 -11.57 -7.25 3.80
C GLY A 9 -10.26 -7.71 4.45
N GLY A 10 -9.11 -7.42 3.84
CA GLY A 10 -7.79 -7.86 4.30
C GLY A 10 -7.40 -9.25 3.78
N MET A 11 -8.24 -9.88 2.97
CA MET A 11 -7.90 -11.13 2.30
C MET A 11 -6.98 -10.86 1.13
N ILE A 12 -5.75 -11.34 1.23
CA ILE A 12 -4.73 -11.15 0.21
C ILE A 12 -5.09 -12.02 -1.01
N CYS A 13 -5.12 -11.39 -2.18
CA CYS A 13 -5.38 -12.06 -3.45
C CYS A 13 -4.35 -13.16 -3.75
N ASP A 14 -4.67 -14.02 -4.70
CA ASP A 14 -3.73 -15.03 -5.20
C ASP A 14 -2.69 -14.38 -6.12
N TYR A 15 -1.73 -13.69 -5.49
CA TYR A 15 -0.66 -13.00 -6.21
C TYR A 15 0.26 -13.96 -6.94
N ASP A 16 0.48 -15.18 -6.44
CA ASP A 16 1.31 -16.18 -7.10
C ASP A 16 0.73 -16.48 -8.49
N ARG A 17 -0.58 -16.70 -8.54
CA ARG A 17 -1.28 -16.93 -9.81
C ARG A 17 -1.32 -15.68 -10.71
N ILE A 18 -1.49 -14.50 -10.13
CA ILE A 18 -1.47 -13.24 -10.88
C ILE A 18 -0.09 -13.02 -11.51
N PHE A 19 0.99 -13.21 -10.74
CA PHE A 19 2.36 -13.08 -11.26
C PHE A 19 2.66 -14.12 -12.33
N GLU A 20 2.27 -15.38 -12.16
CA GLU A 20 2.41 -16.41 -13.19
C GLU A 20 1.78 -15.98 -14.52
N ILE A 21 0.56 -15.41 -14.47
CA ILE A 21 -0.14 -14.96 -15.67
C ILE A 21 0.59 -13.78 -16.33
N VAL A 22 0.97 -12.73 -15.57
CA VAL A 22 1.61 -11.54 -16.15
C VAL A 22 3.01 -11.86 -16.68
N GLU A 23 3.75 -12.76 -16.03
CA GLU A 23 5.05 -13.27 -16.52
C GLU A 23 4.89 -14.08 -17.81
N SER A 24 3.87 -14.94 -17.90
CA SER A 24 3.62 -15.74 -19.12
C SER A 24 3.29 -14.89 -20.35
N LYS A 25 2.98 -13.61 -20.17
CA LYS A 25 2.61 -12.66 -21.23
C LYS A 25 3.59 -11.50 -21.40
N LYS A 26 4.75 -11.55 -20.75
CA LYS A 26 5.73 -10.45 -20.78
C LYS A 26 6.21 -10.11 -22.20
N ASP A 27 6.32 -11.08 -23.08
CA ASP A 27 6.74 -10.87 -24.49
C ASP A 27 5.76 -10.00 -25.29
N LEU A 28 4.51 -9.88 -24.84
CA LEU A 28 3.49 -8.99 -25.41
C LEU A 28 3.55 -7.57 -24.84
N PHE A 29 4.32 -7.38 -23.77
CA PHE A 29 4.39 -6.10 -23.08
C PHE A 29 5.31 -5.12 -23.80
N LYS A 30 4.83 -3.89 -24.00
CA LYS A 30 5.62 -2.81 -24.60
C LYS A 30 5.72 -1.68 -23.57
N PRO A 31 6.88 -1.45 -22.95
CA PRO A 31 7.05 -0.38 -21.97
C PRO A 31 6.89 1.01 -22.63
N ALA A 32 6.34 1.96 -21.88
CA ALA A 32 6.20 3.35 -22.30
C ALA A 32 7.14 4.31 -21.55
N ASN A 33 7.82 3.84 -20.50
CA ASN A 33 8.79 4.59 -19.70
C ASN A 33 9.81 3.66 -19.06
N LYS A 34 10.82 4.25 -18.40
CA LYS A 34 11.92 3.52 -17.76
C LYS A 34 11.44 2.55 -16.68
N LEU A 35 10.52 2.97 -15.82
CA LEU A 35 9.98 2.14 -14.75
C LEU A 35 9.26 0.90 -15.32
N GLN A 36 8.44 1.09 -16.35
CA GLN A 36 7.78 -0.02 -17.04
C GLN A 36 8.79 -0.96 -17.73
N ALA A 37 9.88 -0.42 -18.26
CA ALA A 37 10.94 -1.22 -18.86
C ALA A 37 11.68 -2.06 -17.81
N ALA A 38 11.94 -1.49 -16.63
CA ALA A 38 12.56 -2.21 -15.51
C ALA A 38 11.66 -3.33 -14.98
N ILE A 39 10.35 -3.09 -14.84
CA ILE A 39 9.37 -4.12 -14.45
C ILE A 39 9.27 -5.22 -15.53
N GLY A 40 9.40 -4.87 -16.82
CA GLY A 40 9.45 -5.79 -17.96
C GLY A 40 8.13 -6.50 -18.31
N ARG A 41 7.04 -6.24 -17.59
CA ARG A 41 5.72 -6.86 -17.76
C ARG A 41 4.60 -5.92 -17.29
N VAL A 42 3.37 -6.37 -17.36
CA VAL A 42 2.24 -5.69 -16.70
C VAL A 42 2.53 -5.60 -15.20
N ALA A 43 2.51 -4.39 -14.65
CA ALA A 43 2.73 -4.16 -13.24
C ALA A 43 1.55 -4.68 -12.40
N VAL A 44 1.84 -5.22 -11.22
CA VAL A 44 0.83 -5.67 -10.25
C VAL A 44 0.79 -4.65 -9.13
N ILE A 45 -0.34 -3.93 -9.01
CA ILE A 45 -0.53 -2.87 -8.02
C ILE A 45 -1.65 -3.30 -7.07
N SER A 46 -1.33 -3.65 -5.83
CA SER A 46 -2.35 -4.02 -4.85
C SER A 46 -3.12 -2.78 -4.38
N ASP A 47 -4.45 -2.84 -4.48
CA ASP A 47 -5.30 -2.03 -3.61
C ASP A 47 -5.40 -2.72 -2.25
N GLY A 48 -4.47 -2.38 -1.36
CA GLY A 48 -4.36 -2.87 0.00
C GLY A 48 -5.11 -2.01 1.02
N ALA A 49 -6.13 -1.23 0.60
CA ALA A 49 -6.87 -0.33 1.47
C ALA A 49 -7.47 -1.02 2.71
N HIS A 50 -7.68 -2.34 2.67
CA HIS A 50 -8.16 -3.16 3.80
C HIS A 50 -7.06 -4.09 4.37
N ALA A 51 -5.88 -4.12 3.78
CA ALA A 51 -4.89 -5.17 4.03
C ALA A 51 -3.69 -4.72 4.89
N PHE A 52 -3.71 -3.51 5.47
CA PHE A 52 -2.62 -3.10 6.37
C PHE A 52 -2.55 -4.06 7.56
N GLY A 53 -1.40 -4.72 7.72
CA GLY A 53 -1.19 -5.76 8.75
C GLY A 53 -1.52 -7.19 8.31
N SER A 54 -2.15 -7.39 7.15
CA SER A 54 -2.38 -8.74 6.61
C SER A 54 -1.07 -9.42 6.20
N VAL A 55 -1.01 -10.73 6.40
CA VAL A 55 0.15 -11.57 6.10
C VAL A 55 -0.30 -12.80 5.33
N LYS A 56 0.39 -13.18 4.27
CA LYS A 56 0.19 -14.42 3.53
C LYS A 56 1.52 -15.16 3.40
N ASN A 57 1.57 -16.42 3.84
CA ASN A 57 2.79 -17.23 3.81
C ASN A 57 4.00 -16.54 4.48
N GLY A 58 3.77 -15.81 5.58
CA GLY A 58 4.81 -15.07 6.30
C GLY A 58 5.22 -13.73 5.65
N VAL A 59 4.64 -13.35 4.51
CA VAL A 59 4.93 -12.09 3.81
C VAL A 59 3.83 -11.07 4.04
N LYS A 60 4.20 -9.86 4.48
CA LYS A 60 3.25 -8.75 4.69
C LYS A 60 2.70 -8.24 3.36
N ALA A 61 1.43 -7.82 3.34
CA ALA A 61 0.73 -7.34 2.14
C ALA A 61 1.54 -6.31 1.33
N GLY A 62 2.18 -5.35 1.98
CA GLY A 62 2.98 -4.32 1.31
C GLY A 62 4.27 -4.79 0.61
N ALA A 63 4.65 -6.07 0.79
CA ALA A 63 5.86 -6.65 0.20
C ALA A 63 5.56 -7.71 -0.89
N ILE A 64 4.29 -7.93 -1.23
CA ILE A 64 3.90 -8.99 -2.17
C ILE A 64 3.81 -8.45 -3.60
N ALA A 65 3.02 -7.41 -3.84
CA ALA A 65 2.85 -6.79 -5.16
C ALA A 65 4.03 -5.89 -5.54
N ASP A 66 4.11 -5.45 -6.80
CA ASP A 66 5.11 -4.47 -7.22
C ASP A 66 4.95 -3.16 -6.45
N PHE A 67 3.69 -2.73 -6.32
CA PHE A 67 3.27 -1.59 -5.49
C PHE A 67 2.03 -1.98 -4.69
N THR A 68 1.90 -1.40 -3.50
CA THR A 68 0.71 -1.58 -2.65
C THR A 68 0.28 -0.24 -2.10
N SER A 69 -0.96 0.17 -2.35
CA SER A 69 -1.57 1.34 -1.74
C SER A 69 -2.36 0.96 -0.50
N PHE A 70 -2.13 1.68 0.60
CA PHE A 70 -2.88 1.53 1.84
C PHE A 70 -3.73 2.76 2.12
N SER A 71 -4.89 2.56 2.72
CA SER A 71 -5.74 3.63 3.23
C SER A 71 -5.66 3.68 4.75
N PHE A 72 -5.52 4.89 5.29
CA PHE A 72 -5.59 5.17 6.72
C PHE A 72 -6.81 6.06 7.06
N HIS A 73 -7.85 6.00 6.24
CA HIS A 73 -9.14 6.61 6.53
C HIS A 73 -9.70 6.09 7.87
N ALA A 74 -10.57 6.87 8.49
CA ALA A 74 -11.11 6.65 9.85
C ALA A 74 -11.62 5.23 10.14
N VAL A 75 -12.18 4.52 9.14
CA VAL A 75 -12.76 3.19 9.30
C VAL A 75 -11.79 2.03 9.06
N LYS A 76 -10.53 2.30 8.70
CA LYS A 76 -9.55 1.28 8.37
C LYS A 76 -8.91 0.65 9.61
N ASN A 77 -8.17 -0.43 9.40
CA ASN A 77 -7.50 -1.18 10.47
C ASN A 77 -6.53 -0.30 11.27
N LEU A 78 -5.73 0.50 10.56
CA LEU A 78 -4.94 1.58 11.12
C LEU A 78 -5.52 2.89 10.59
N THR A 79 -5.66 3.89 11.44
CA THR A 79 -6.21 5.18 11.02
C THR A 79 -5.32 6.35 11.38
N THR A 80 -5.30 7.34 10.50
CA THR A 80 -4.77 8.68 10.74
C THR A 80 -5.86 9.75 10.59
N ALA A 81 -7.14 9.38 10.78
CA ALA A 81 -8.36 10.08 10.39
C ALA A 81 -8.50 10.13 8.85
N GLU A 82 -7.59 10.77 8.17
CA GLU A 82 -7.39 10.75 6.73
C GLU A 82 -5.91 10.52 6.42
N GLY A 83 -5.62 9.66 5.47
CA GLY A 83 -4.26 9.36 5.06
C GLY A 83 -4.14 8.05 4.30
N GLY A 84 -2.91 7.73 3.95
CA GLY A 84 -2.54 6.50 3.26
C GLY A 84 -1.04 6.38 3.14
N ALA A 85 -0.60 5.25 2.61
CA ALA A 85 0.80 5.01 2.27
C ALA A 85 0.89 4.21 0.97
N LEU A 86 1.98 4.40 0.27
CA LEU A 86 2.39 3.57 -0.85
C LEU A 86 3.66 2.81 -0.45
N ALA A 87 3.62 1.49 -0.56
CA ALA A 87 4.77 0.62 -0.42
C ALA A 87 5.12 0.00 -1.77
N TRP A 88 6.38 -0.34 -1.98
CA TRP A 88 6.82 -1.08 -3.16
C TRP A 88 7.96 -2.03 -2.78
N ARG A 89 8.12 -3.07 -3.57
CA ARG A 89 9.27 -3.98 -3.46
C ARG A 89 10.43 -3.47 -4.30
N ASN A 90 11.62 -3.96 -4.05
CA ASN A 90 12.76 -3.66 -4.91
C ASN A 90 12.47 -4.10 -6.35
N ILE A 91 12.75 -3.21 -7.30
CA ILE A 91 12.64 -3.45 -8.73
C ILE A 91 14.06 -3.36 -9.31
N ASP A 92 14.51 -4.43 -9.92
CA ASP A 92 15.87 -4.48 -10.49
C ASP A 92 16.08 -3.35 -11.51
N GLY A 93 17.18 -2.62 -11.36
CA GLY A 93 17.52 -1.49 -12.21
C GLY A 93 16.78 -0.19 -11.90
N VAL A 94 16.00 -0.12 -10.80
CA VAL A 94 15.39 1.10 -10.29
C VAL A 94 16.08 1.53 -9.01
N ASP A 95 16.51 2.79 -8.97
CA ASP A 95 17.00 3.42 -7.74
C ASP A 95 15.80 3.78 -6.85
N ASN A 96 15.78 3.23 -5.63
CA ASN A 96 14.69 3.44 -4.69
C ASN A 96 14.62 4.88 -4.19
N ASP A 97 15.74 5.58 -4.06
CA ASP A 97 15.77 6.96 -3.59
C ASP A 97 15.24 7.90 -4.69
N GLU A 98 15.59 7.65 -5.95
CA GLU A 98 15.03 8.38 -7.10
C GLU A 98 13.52 8.15 -7.21
N LEU A 99 13.06 6.90 -7.09
CA LEU A 99 11.64 6.58 -7.13
C LEU A 99 10.87 7.23 -5.98
N TYR A 100 11.43 7.18 -4.76
CA TYR A 100 10.86 7.86 -3.59
C TYR A 100 10.74 9.36 -3.81
N HIS A 101 11.80 10.00 -4.33
CA HIS A 101 11.79 11.42 -4.63
C HIS A 101 10.73 11.79 -5.68
N GLU A 102 10.61 11.01 -6.74
CA GLU A 102 9.58 11.22 -7.77
C GLU A 102 8.16 11.11 -7.18
N LEU A 103 7.91 10.09 -6.35
CA LEU A 103 6.62 9.92 -5.66
C LEU A 103 6.32 11.08 -4.69
N GLN A 104 7.34 11.61 -4.01
CA GLN A 104 7.17 12.82 -3.20
C GLN A 104 6.78 14.04 -4.02
N LEU A 105 7.41 14.26 -5.18
CA LEU A 105 7.03 15.33 -6.11
C LEU A 105 5.55 15.20 -6.53
N TYR A 106 5.10 13.98 -6.85
CA TYR A 106 3.68 13.72 -7.18
C TYR A 106 2.74 14.02 -6.02
N SER A 107 3.15 13.78 -4.79
CA SER A 107 2.31 13.99 -3.61
C SER A 107 2.26 15.44 -3.13
N LEU A 108 3.19 16.29 -3.56
CA LEU A 108 3.37 17.67 -3.07
C LEU A 108 3.49 18.68 -4.23
N HIS A 109 2.49 18.77 -5.09
CA HIS A 109 2.38 19.75 -6.19
C HIS A 109 3.54 19.76 -7.21
N GLY A 110 4.42 18.77 -7.23
CA GLY A 110 5.65 18.79 -8.00
C GLY A 110 6.69 19.79 -7.49
N GLN A 111 6.64 20.15 -6.21
CA GLN A 111 7.60 21.08 -5.60
C GLN A 111 8.98 20.44 -5.42
N SER A 112 10.03 21.14 -5.89
CA SER A 112 11.42 20.67 -5.83
C SER A 112 12.01 20.58 -4.42
N LYS A 113 11.36 21.17 -3.40
CA LYS A 113 11.78 21.16 -2.00
C LYS A 113 10.66 20.68 -1.10
N ASP A 114 11.01 19.79 -0.19
CA ASP A 114 10.14 19.31 0.88
C ASP A 114 10.06 20.33 2.05
N ALA A 115 9.22 20.01 3.07
CA ALA A 115 9.03 20.86 4.23
C ALA A 115 10.30 20.97 5.10
N LEU A 116 11.17 19.96 5.12
CA LEU A 116 12.41 19.96 5.94
C LEU A 116 13.48 20.84 5.31
N SER A 117 13.61 20.82 3.99
CA SER A 117 14.57 21.67 3.28
C SER A 117 14.19 23.15 3.30
N LYS A 118 12.91 23.50 3.60
CA LYS A 118 12.42 24.87 3.74
C LYS A 118 12.78 25.55 5.08
N ASN A 119 13.30 24.80 6.07
CA ASN A 119 13.63 25.34 7.39
C ASN A 119 14.94 26.16 7.46
N LYS A 120 15.69 26.29 6.36
CA LYS A 120 16.88 27.12 6.28
C LYS A 120 16.51 28.54 5.88
N ALA A 121 17.22 29.53 6.41
CA ALA A 121 17.06 30.94 6.03
C ALA A 121 17.18 31.10 4.49
N GLY A 122 16.22 31.74 3.85
CA GLY A 122 16.17 31.91 2.39
C GLY A 122 15.68 30.69 1.61
N ALA A 123 15.28 29.60 2.28
CA ALA A 123 14.84 28.35 1.61
C ALA A 123 13.36 28.32 1.21
N TRP A 124 12.65 29.45 1.27
CA TRP A 124 11.24 29.53 0.88
C TRP A 124 11.03 29.42 -0.63
N GLU A 125 12.03 29.72 -1.45
CA GLU A 125 11.98 29.56 -2.90
C GLU A 125 12.02 28.08 -3.28
N TYR A 126 11.11 27.68 -4.15
CA TYR A 126 11.03 26.35 -4.75
C TYR A 126 10.50 26.45 -6.18
N ASP A 127 10.87 25.48 -7.00
CA ASP A 127 10.32 25.33 -8.34
C ASP A 127 9.18 24.31 -8.35
N VAL A 128 8.25 24.48 -9.27
CA VAL A 128 7.24 23.48 -9.62
C VAL A 128 7.72 22.75 -10.87
N VAL A 129 8.21 21.53 -10.71
CA VAL A 129 8.82 20.74 -11.80
C VAL A 129 7.76 20.34 -12.83
N TYR A 130 6.57 19.97 -12.35
CA TYR A 130 5.40 19.64 -13.16
C TYR A 130 4.12 19.74 -12.31
N PRO A 131 2.92 19.85 -12.95
CA PRO A 131 1.66 19.81 -12.20
C PRO A 131 1.44 18.46 -11.58
N ALA A 132 1.19 18.42 -10.27
CA ALA A 132 1.01 17.21 -9.49
C ALA A 132 -0.06 17.38 -8.41
N TYR A 133 -0.29 16.35 -7.60
CA TYR A 133 -1.34 16.30 -6.59
C TYR A 133 -0.92 16.98 -5.28
N LYS A 134 -1.91 17.30 -4.45
CA LYS A 134 -1.71 17.71 -3.05
C LYS A 134 -2.29 16.64 -2.15
N CYS A 135 -1.47 15.66 -1.76
CA CYS A 135 -1.87 14.52 -0.95
C CYS A 135 -0.84 14.12 0.13
N ASN A 136 0.03 15.05 0.52
CA ASN A 136 0.96 14.83 1.63
C ASN A 136 0.20 14.74 2.96
N MET A 137 0.63 13.85 3.84
CA MET A 137 0.09 13.72 5.19
C MET A 137 0.47 14.93 6.05
N THR A 138 -0.48 15.42 6.86
CA THR A 138 -0.17 16.48 7.83
C THR A 138 0.52 15.92 9.07
N ASN A 139 1.26 16.75 9.82
CA ASN A 139 1.90 16.33 11.07
C ASN A 139 0.87 15.87 12.12
N ILE A 140 -0.34 16.44 12.13
CA ILE A 140 -1.43 16.04 13.04
C ILE A 140 -1.87 14.61 12.72
N ASN A 141 -2.12 14.32 11.44
CA ASN A 141 -2.50 12.97 11.01
C ASN A 141 -1.36 11.96 11.26
N ALA A 142 -0.11 12.35 11.02
CA ALA A 142 1.05 11.51 11.31
C ALA A 142 1.17 11.19 12.81
N ALA A 143 0.93 12.16 13.71
CA ALA A 143 0.95 11.93 15.16
C ALA A 143 -0.14 10.93 15.60
N ILE A 144 -1.34 11.00 15.01
CA ILE A 144 -2.40 9.98 15.23
C ILE A 144 -1.90 8.61 14.78
N GLY A 145 -1.24 8.53 13.60
CA GLY A 145 -0.68 7.29 13.08
C GLY A 145 0.36 6.65 13.98
N ILE A 146 1.27 7.45 14.56
CA ILE A 146 2.28 6.96 15.51
C ILE A 146 1.60 6.33 16.72
N ALA A 147 0.64 7.01 17.35
CA ALA A 147 -0.11 6.48 18.48
C ALA A 147 -0.91 5.21 18.14
N GLN A 148 -1.42 5.11 16.91
CA GLN A 148 -2.09 3.90 16.42
C GLN A 148 -1.11 2.74 16.23
N LEU A 149 0.08 3.00 15.67
CA LEU A 149 1.10 1.97 15.43
C LEU A 149 1.63 1.35 16.72
N GLU A 150 1.83 2.14 17.78
CA GLU A 150 2.24 1.65 19.10
C GLU A 150 1.28 0.61 19.68
N ARG A 151 -0.01 0.69 19.32
CA ARG A 151 -1.08 -0.19 19.81
C ARG A 151 -1.52 -1.24 18.79
N TYR A 152 -0.92 -1.22 17.60
CA TYR A 152 -1.50 -1.88 16.42
C TYR A 152 -1.60 -3.39 16.57
N GLU A 153 -0.57 -4.06 17.09
CA GLU A 153 -0.57 -5.52 17.31
C GLU A 153 -1.71 -5.95 18.25
N GLY A 154 -1.95 -5.19 19.32
CA GLY A 154 -3.07 -5.44 20.24
C GLY A 154 -4.43 -5.22 19.58
N LEU A 155 -4.55 -4.24 18.69
CA LEU A 155 -5.78 -3.98 17.93
C LEU A 155 -6.06 -5.12 16.93
N LEU A 156 -5.04 -5.62 16.24
CA LEU A 156 -5.16 -6.77 15.34
C LEU A 156 -5.57 -8.03 16.10
N ALA A 157 -4.91 -8.33 17.21
CA ALA A 157 -5.27 -9.49 18.05
C ALA A 157 -6.73 -9.42 18.51
N ARG A 158 -7.20 -8.23 18.92
CA ARG A 158 -8.60 -8.04 19.31
C ARG A 158 -9.58 -8.23 18.15
N ARG A 159 -9.26 -7.71 16.95
CA ARG A 159 -10.06 -7.92 15.74
C ARG A 159 -10.17 -9.39 15.38
N ARG A 160 -9.06 -10.12 15.47
CA ARG A 160 -9.02 -11.57 15.23
C ARG A 160 -10.00 -12.31 16.14
N VAL A 161 -9.94 -12.07 17.44
CA VAL A 161 -10.87 -12.70 18.41
C VAL A 161 -12.32 -12.37 18.07
N LEU A 162 -12.62 -11.14 17.65
CA LEU A 162 -13.98 -10.77 17.25
C LEU A 162 -14.43 -11.50 16.00
N ASN A 163 -13.56 -11.57 14.99
CA ASN A 163 -13.86 -12.26 13.73
C ASN A 163 -14.14 -13.77 13.98
N GLU A 164 -13.28 -14.44 14.70
CA GLU A 164 -13.44 -15.87 15.08
C GLU A 164 -14.79 -16.11 15.79
N ARG A 165 -15.20 -15.17 16.65
CA ARG A 165 -16.52 -15.27 17.33
C ARG A 165 -17.68 -15.11 16.36
N TYR A 166 -17.60 -14.20 15.40
CA TYR A 166 -18.62 -14.02 14.35
C TYR A 166 -18.67 -15.25 13.45
N GLU A 167 -17.55 -15.74 12.98
CA GLU A 167 -17.46 -16.93 12.13
C GLU A 167 -18.14 -18.13 12.82
N ALA A 168 -17.75 -18.44 14.05
CA ALA A 168 -18.33 -19.54 14.82
C ALA A 168 -19.85 -19.39 15.09
N ALA A 169 -20.35 -18.17 15.24
CA ALA A 169 -21.77 -17.92 15.44
C ALA A 169 -22.57 -18.07 14.12
N LEU A 170 -22.05 -17.55 13.02
CA LEU A 170 -22.69 -17.60 11.70
C LEU A 170 -22.72 -19.02 11.13
N GLU A 171 -21.66 -19.80 11.30
CA GLU A 171 -21.60 -21.21 10.91
C GLU A 171 -22.69 -22.05 11.61
N LYS A 172 -22.95 -21.82 12.90
CA LYS A 172 -24.05 -22.48 13.63
C LYS A 172 -25.42 -22.18 13.05
N LEU A 173 -25.56 -21.06 12.34
CA LEU A 173 -26.78 -20.66 11.65
C LEU A 173 -26.80 -21.14 10.20
N GLY A 174 -25.80 -21.90 9.75
CA GLY A 174 -25.68 -22.40 8.37
C GLY A 174 -25.29 -21.30 7.37
N ILE A 175 -24.80 -20.14 7.83
CA ILE A 175 -24.38 -19.03 6.98
C ILE A 175 -22.92 -19.27 6.59
N LYS A 176 -22.64 -19.32 5.29
CA LYS A 176 -21.26 -19.41 4.78
C LYS A 176 -20.55 -18.08 4.98
N VAL A 177 -19.35 -18.14 5.55
CA VAL A 177 -18.48 -17.00 5.78
C VAL A 177 -17.16 -17.19 5.05
N MET A 178 -16.45 -16.08 4.81
CA MET A 178 -15.07 -16.11 4.34
C MET A 178 -14.17 -16.24 5.57
N HIS A 179 -13.25 -17.21 5.55
CA HIS A 179 -12.29 -17.41 6.63
C HIS A 179 -11.05 -16.55 6.38
N HIS A 180 -10.77 -15.62 7.27
CA HIS A 180 -9.65 -14.68 7.17
C HIS A 180 -8.33 -15.24 7.74
N TYR A 181 -8.42 -16.29 8.56
CA TYR A 181 -7.27 -16.87 9.28
C TYR A 181 -7.13 -18.34 8.93
N THR A 182 -6.95 -18.63 7.65
CA THR A 182 -6.63 -19.96 7.14
C THR A 182 -5.12 -20.16 7.10
N GLU A 183 -4.67 -21.42 6.96
CA GLU A 183 -3.25 -21.74 6.83
C GLU A 183 -2.66 -20.99 5.62
N GLY A 184 -1.59 -20.25 5.84
CA GLY A 184 -0.94 -19.41 4.83
C GLY A 184 -1.47 -17.98 4.71
N MET A 185 -2.40 -17.55 5.56
CA MET A 185 -2.87 -16.15 5.65
C MET A 185 -2.55 -15.52 7.00
#